data_42a50c29d5cc5701ac23fc77afd916da
#
_entry.id   42a50c29d5cc5701ac23fc77afd916da
#
_cell.length_a   1.000
_cell.length_b   1.000
_cell.length_c   1.000
_cell.angle_alpha   90.00
_cell.angle_beta   90.00
_cell.angle_gamma   90.00
#
_symmetry.space_group_name_H-M   'P 1'
#
loop_
_entity.id
_entity.type
_entity.pdbx_description
1 polymer ?
#
loop_
_entity_poly.entity_id
_entity_poly.type
_entity_poly.pdbx_seq_one_letter_code
_entity_poly.pdbx_strand_id
1 'polypeptide(L)'
;MREFMRITKALADPNRVRVLLALNRGELCVCQLSELFGLAPSTMSKHLSILYHAGLIESRKDERWVFYRLAREEASAAVREAIEWTGKSLLESREAVEDGKKLKHILKINPSTICQRLLRK
;
A
#
# COMPACT_ATOMS: atom_id res chain seq x y z
N MET A 1 23.56 -5.66 -1.09
CA MET A 1 23.56 -4.20 -0.78
C MET A 1 22.45 -3.44 -1.48
N ARG A 2 22.30 -3.58 -2.80
CA ARG A 2 21.28 -2.83 -3.56
C ARG A 2 19.86 -3.11 -3.12
N GLU A 3 19.50 -4.37 -2.96
CA GLU A 3 18.16 -4.75 -2.49
C GLU A 3 17.87 -4.18 -1.12
N PHE A 4 18.81 -4.33 -0.20
CA PHE A 4 18.66 -3.80 1.15
C PHE A 4 18.41 -2.28 1.14
N MET A 5 19.17 -1.55 0.32
CA MET A 5 19.03 -0.10 0.24
C MET A 5 17.71 0.32 -0.39
N ARG A 6 17.19 -0.43 -1.37
CA ARG A 6 15.86 -0.16 -1.92
C ARG A 6 14.77 -0.35 -0.88
N ILE A 7 14.88 -1.41 -0.08
CA ILE A 7 13.93 -1.71 0.98
C ILE A 7 13.94 -0.59 2.03
N THR A 8 15.13 -0.26 2.56
CA THR A 8 15.22 0.76 3.61
C THR A 8 14.77 2.13 3.11
N LYS A 9 15.08 2.48 1.87
CA LYS A 9 14.63 3.73 1.27
C LYS A 9 13.11 3.76 1.13
N ALA A 10 12.51 2.65 0.69
CA ALA A 10 11.06 2.54 0.58
C ALA A 10 10.38 2.72 1.95
N LEU A 11 10.98 2.19 3.00
CA LEU A 11 10.44 2.28 4.37
C LEU A 11 10.72 3.61 5.06
N ALA A 12 11.47 4.51 4.43
CA ALA A 12 11.85 5.79 5.02
C ALA A 12 10.80 6.89 4.85
N ASP A 13 9.58 6.54 4.47
CA ASP A 13 8.49 7.50 4.30
C ASP A 13 7.24 6.97 5.03
N PRO A 14 6.61 7.79 5.90
CA PRO A 14 5.44 7.33 6.66
C PRO A 14 4.27 6.85 5.79
N ASN A 15 4.02 7.51 4.67
CA ASN A 15 2.93 7.11 3.78
C ASN A 15 3.18 5.74 3.18
N ARG A 16 4.41 5.45 2.79
CA ARG A 16 4.76 4.14 2.24
C ARG A 16 4.64 3.03 3.29
N VAL A 17 5.06 3.30 4.51
CA VAL A 17 4.89 2.35 5.62
C VAL A 17 3.40 2.09 5.87
N ARG A 18 2.59 3.14 5.89
CA ARG A 18 1.13 3.00 6.09
C ARG A 18 0.47 2.22 4.96
N VAL A 19 0.95 2.37 3.72
CA VAL A 19 0.46 1.55 2.60
C VAL A 19 0.69 0.06 2.88
N LEU A 20 1.90 -0.31 3.32
CA LEU A 20 2.20 -1.71 3.64
C LEU A 20 1.27 -2.24 4.74
N LEU A 21 1.03 -1.44 5.76
CA LEU A 21 0.14 -1.84 6.85
C LEU A 21 -1.30 -2.00 6.36
N ALA A 22 -1.77 -1.12 5.48
CA ALA A 22 -3.10 -1.23 4.89
C ALA A 22 -3.23 -2.49 4.03
N LEU A 23 -2.22 -2.80 3.22
CA LEU A 23 -2.21 -3.99 2.36
C LEU A 23 -2.13 -5.30 3.14
N ASN A 24 -1.75 -5.24 4.42
CA ASN A 24 -1.79 -6.41 5.28
C ASN A 24 -3.20 -6.97 5.44
N ARG A 25 -4.22 -6.15 5.22
CA ARG A 25 -5.62 -6.55 5.30
C ARG A 25 -6.16 -7.14 3.99
N GLY A 26 -5.41 -7.01 2.91
CA GLY A 26 -5.80 -7.53 1.62
C GLY A 26 -5.45 -6.57 0.50
N GLU A 27 -5.79 -6.98 -0.70
CA GLU A 27 -5.50 -6.27 -1.94
C GLU A 27 -6.32 -4.99 -2.07
N LEU A 28 -5.69 -3.90 -2.53
CA LEU A 28 -6.33 -2.60 -2.71
C LEU A 28 -5.91 -1.98 -4.05
N CYS A 29 -6.79 -1.21 -4.66
CA CYS A 29 -6.45 -0.44 -5.86
C CYS A 29 -5.97 0.97 -5.51
N VAL A 30 -5.39 1.67 -6.49
CA VAL A 30 -4.85 3.03 -6.29
C VAL A 30 -5.90 3.98 -5.73
N CYS A 31 -7.12 3.92 -6.25
CA CYS A 31 -8.19 4.82 -5.79
C CYS A 31 -8.53 4.61 -4.32
N GLN A 32 -8.58 3.36 -3.88
CA GLN A 32 -8.85 3.06 -2.48
C GLN A 32 -7.73 3.60 -1.58
N LEU A 33 -6.49 3.43 -1.99
CA LEU A 33 -5.33 3.94 -1.25
C LEU A 33 -5.30 5.46 -1.24
N SER A 34 -5.60 6.09 -2.38
CA SER A 34 -5.68 7.55 -2.47
C SER A 34 -6.75 8.12 -1.54
N GLU A 35 -7.92 7.49 -1.51
CA GLU A 35 -9.01 7.89 -0.61
C GLU A 35 -8.61 7.72 0.85
N LEU A 36 -7.98 6.60 1.18
CA LEU A 36 -7.56 6.29 2.55
C LEU A 36 -6.59 7.34 3.10
N PHE A 37 -5.62 7.76 2.30
CA PHE A 37 -4.57 8.67 2.76
C PHE A 37 -4.79 10.13 2.38
N GLY A 38 -5.86 10.43 1.64
CA GLY A 38 -6.12 11.80 1.21
C GLY A 38 -5.09 12.33 0.22
N LEU A 39 -4.45 11.46 -0.54
CA LEU A 39 -3.43 11.82 -1.52
C LEU A 39 -3.99 11.72 -2.94
N ALA A 40 -3.53 12.61 -3.82
CA ALA A 40 -3.88 12.52 -5.24
C ALA A 40 -3.39 11.19 -5.82
N PRO A 41 -4.12 10.59 -6.79
CA PRO A 41 -3.70 9.33 -7.42
C PRO A 41 -2.29 9.36 -7.99
N SER A 42 -1.86 10.48 -8.57
CA SER A 42 -0.50 10.62 -9.11
C SER A 42 0.57 10.53 -8.02
N THR A 43 0.31 11.13 -6.86
CA THR A 43 1.22 11.06 -5.70
C THR A 43 1.26 9.65 -5.15
N MET A 44 0.09 9.03 -4.98
CA MET A 44 0.00 7.65 -4.49
C MET A 44 0.72 6.69 -5.45
N SER A 45 0.58 6.89 -6.76
CA SER A 45 1.26 6.04 -7.75
C SER A 45 2.77 6.10 -7.62
N LYS A 46 3.34 7.25 -7.27
CA LYS A 46 4.78 7.37 -7.04
C LYS A 46 5.22 6.56 -5.83
N HIS A 47 4.46 6.61 -4.74
CA HIS A 47 4.75 5.79 -3.56
C HIS A 47 4.66 4.31 -3.88
N LEU A 48 3.64 3.90 -4.62
CA LEU A 48 3.45 2.50 -5.02
C LEU A 48 4.58 2.03 -5.92
N SER A 49 5.06 2.89 -6.83
CA SER A 49 6.18 2.56 -7.70
C SER A 49 7.45 2.28 -6.88
N ILE A 50 7.74 3.09 -5.88
CA ILE A 50 8.90 2.90 -5.01
C ILE A 50 8.80 1.57 -4.25
N LEU A 51 7.63 1.28 -3.70
CA LEU A 51 7.38 0.01 -3.00
C LEU A 51 7.50 -1.19 -3.94
N TYR A 52 6.96 -1.06 -5.14
CA TYR A 52 7.00 -2.11 -6.16
C TYR A 52 8.45 -2.43 -6.58
N HIS A 53 9.24 -1.40 -6.86
CA HIS A 53 10.63 -1.59 -7.27
C HIS A 53 11.52 -2.11 -6.14
N ALA A 54 11.12 -1.90 -4.89
CA ALA A 54 11.79 -2.50 -3.74
C ALA A 54 11.40 -3.97 -3.54
N GLY A 55 10.43 -4.47 -4.30
CA GLY A 55 9.94 -5.83 -4.18
C GLY A 55 8.97 -6.08 -3.03
N LEU A 56 8.55 -5.02 -2.33
CA LEU A 56 7.69 -5.15 -1.15
C LEU A 56 6.23 -5.38 -1.50
N ILE A 57 5.79 -4.97 -2.67
CA ILE A 57 4.43 -5.17 -3.14
C ILE A 57 4.43 -5.74 -4.55
N GLU A 58 3.33 -6.41 -4.88
CA GLU A 58 3.05 -6.95 -6.22
C GLU A 58 1.83 -6.25 -6.76
N SER A 59 1.68 -6.24 -8.08
CA SER A 59 0.51 -5.67 -8.73
C SER A 59 -0.11 -6.68 -9.68
N ARG A 60 -1.41 -6.56 -9.87
CA ARG A 60 -2.12 -7.28 -10.93
C ARG A 60 -3.10 -6.34 -11.61
N LYS A 61 -3.30 -6.55 -12.89
CA LYS A 61 -4.25 -5.78 -13.67
C LYS A 61 -5.50 -6.62 -13.91
N ASP A 62 -6.66 -6.04 -13.63
CA ASP A 62 -7.96 -6.66 -13.89
C ASP A 62 -8.80 -5.63 -14.64
N GLU A 63 -8.95 -5.83 -15.94
CA GLU A 63 -9.56 -4.87 -16.86
C GLU A 63 -8.81 -3.52 -16.77
N ARG A 64 -9.49 -2.46 -16.34
CA ARG A 64 -8.90 -1.12 -16.20
C ARG A 64 -8.32 -0.85 -14.81
N TRP A 65 -8.47 -1.81 -13.87
CA TRP A 65 -8.04 -1.65 -12.48
C TRP A 65 -6.67 -2.23 -12.29
N VAL A 66 -5.84 -1.55 -11.47
CA VAL A 66 -4.58 -2.10 -10.98
C VAL A 66 -4.70 -2.27 -9.48
N PHE A 67 -4.55 -3.50 -9.02
CA PHE A 67 -4.60 -3.85 -7.62
C PHE A 67 -3.19 -4.14 -7.11
N TYR A 68 -2.95 -3.77 -5.86
CA TYR A 68 -1.68 -3.99 -5.19
C TYR A 68 -1.87 -4.85 -3.97
N ARG A 69 -0.87 -5.68 -3.68
CA ARG A 69 -0.85 -6.56 -2.51
C ARG A 69 0.58 -6.71 -2.01
N LEU A 70 0.73 -7.14 -0.77
CA LEU A 70 2.05 -7.45 -0.21
C LEU A 70 2.69 -8.59 -1.00
N ALA A 71 4.03 -8.55 -1.12
CA ALA A 71 4.79 -9.63 -1.74
C ALA A 71 4.59 -10.92 -0.96
N ARG A 72 4.61 -12.05 -1.67
CA ARG A 72 4.32 -13.37 -1.12
C ARG A 72 5.60 -14.17 -0.86
N GLU A 73 5.40 -15.47 -0.60
CA GLU A 73 6.47 -16.41 -0.20
C GLU A 73 7.60 -16.51 -1.21
N GLU A 74 7.35 -16.26 -2.49
CA GLU A 74 8.36 -16.28 -3.54
C GLU A 74 9.34 -15.10 -3.47
N ALA A 75 8.99 -14.08 -2.69
CA ALA A 75 9.86 -12.92 -2.50
C ALA A 75 11.13 -13.32 -1.75
N SER A 76 12.16 -12.49 -1.87
CA SER A 76 13.42 -12.74 -1.16
C SER A 76 13.21 -12.73 0.35
N ALA A 77 14.14 -13.38 1.06
CA ALA A 77 14.10 -13.38 2.53
C ALA A 77 14.14 -11.97 3.09
N ALA A 78 14.93 -11.08 2.50
CA ALA A 78 15.02 -9.69 2.95
C ALA A 78 13.67 -8.97 2.84
N VAL A 79 12.97 -9.15 1.73
CA VAL A 79 11.63 -8.57 1.53
C VAL A 79 10.63 -9.13 2.55
N ARG A 80 10.59 -10.45 2.69
CA ARG A 80 9.67 -11.09 3.64
C ARG A 80 9.92 -10.63 5.07
N GLU A 81 11.18 -10.55 5.46
CA GLU A 81 11.55 -10.09 6.79
C GLU A 81 11.20 -8.62 7.01
N ALA A 82 11.38 -7.79 5.99
CA ALA A 82 11.02 -6.37 6.07
C ALA A 82 9.52 -6.19 6.27
N ILE A 83 8.70 -6.94 5.53
CA ILE A 83 7.24 -6.91 5.67
C ILE A 83 6.83 -7.36 7.07
N GLU A 84 7.39 -8.47 7.52
CA GLU A 84 7.10 -9.02 8.85
C GLU A 84 7.50 -8.05 9.96
N TRP A 85 8.69 -7.48 9.86
CA TRP A 85 9.18 -6.51 10.83
C TRP A 85 8.29 -5.26 10.90
N THR A 86 7.88 -4.75 9.74
CA THR A 86 6.99 -3.59 9.66
C THR A 86 5.67 -3.90 10.36
N GLY A 87 5.09 -5.05 10.07
CA GLY A 87 3.84 -5.48 10.70
C GLY A 87 3.97 -5.63 12.21
N LYS A 88 4.97 -6.35 12.65
CA LYS A 88 5.21 -6.56 14.10
C LYS A 88 5.42 -5.25 14.84
N SER A 89 6.10 -4.31 14.20
CA SER A 89 6.42 -3.03 14.83
C SER A 89 5.23 -2.08 14.90
N LEU A 90 4.35 -2.09 13.90
CA LEU A 90 3.42 -0.97 13.69
C LEU A 90 1.95 -1.33 13.50
N LEU A 91 1.55 -2.61 13.38
CA LEU A 91 0.13 -2.96 13.18
C LEU A 91 -0.77 -2.49 14.32
N GLU A 92 -0.21 -2.37 15.53
CA GLU A 92 -0.96 -1.89 16.68
C GLU A 92 -0.75 -0.39 16.93
N SER A 93 0.01 0.29 16.06
CA SER A 93 0.22 1.72 16.19
C SER A 93 -1.09 2.47 15.99
N ARG A 94 -1.15 3.68 16.54
CA ARG A 94 -2.31 4.56 16.42
C ARG A 94 -2.67 4.80 14.95
N GLU A 95 -1.67 5.08 14.11
CA GLU A 95 -1.87 5.34 12.69
C GLU A 95 -2.48 4.12 11.99
N ALA A 96 -1.95 2.94 12.24
CA ALA A 96 -2.45 1.70 11.63
C ALA A 96 -3.88 1.39 12.07
N VAL A 97 -4.19 1.58 13.34
CA VAL A 97 -5.54 1.34 13.87
C VAL A 97 -6.55 2.32 13.26
N GLU A 98 -6.21 3.60 13.19
CA GLU A 98 -7.07 4.61 12.58
C GLU A 98 -7.27 4.37 11.09
N ASP A 99 -6.21 4.05 10.36
CA ASP A 99 -6.30 3.70 8.94
C ASP A 99 -7.19 2.48 8.74
N GLY A 100 -7.08 1.50 9.61
CA GLY A 100 -7.92 0.30 9.56
C GLY A 100 -9.41 0.60 9.70
N LYS A 101 -9.77 1.55 10.56
CA LYS A 101 -11.17 1.97 10.73
C LYS A 101 -11.68 2.66 9.47
N LYS A 102 -10.91 3.57 8.90
CA LYS A 102 -11.24 4.24 7.63
C LYS A 102 -11.38 3.23 6.50
N LEU A 103 -10.46 2.28 6.44
CA LEU A 103 -10.45 1.27 5.39
C LEU A 103 -11.72 0.42 5.40
N LYS A 104 -12.26 0.08 6.57
CA LYS A 104 -13.52 -0.65 6.66
C LYS A 104 -14.66 0.07 5.94
N HIS A 105 -14.73 1.40 6.06
CA HIS A 105 -15.73 2.19 5.35
C HIS A 105 -15.46 2.25 3.86
N ILE A 106 -14.20 2.43 3.47
CA ILE A 106 -13.80 2.50 2.06
C ILE A 106 -14.12 1.19 1.33
N LEU A 107 -13.90 0.06 1.97
CA LEU A 107 -14.15 -1.25 1.36
C LEU A 107 -15.63 -1.52 1.09
N LYS A 108 -16.54 -0.77 1.73
CA LYS A 108 -17.98 -0.88 1.47
C LYS A 108 -18.41 -0.08 0.24
N ILE A 109 -17.55 0.79 -0.28
CA ILE A 109 -17.85 1.66 -1.41
C ILE A 109 -17.33 0.98 -2.69
N ASN A 110 -18.12 1.05 -3.76
CA ASN A 110 -17.68 0.54 -5.06
C ASN A 110 -16.43 1.32 -5.51
N PRO A 111 -15.34 0.64 -5.90
CA PRO A 111 -14.12 1.32 -6.36
C PRO A 111 -14.35 2.31 -7.50
N SER A 112 -15.30 2.05 -8.40
CA SER A 112 -15.65 2.99 -9.47
C SER A 112 -16.12 4.32 -8.93
N THR A 113 -16.93 4.30 -7.86
CA THR A 113 -17.42 5.52 -7.22
C THR A 113 -16.28 6.33 -6.63
N ILE A 114 -15.34 5.67 -5.97
CA ILE A 114 -14.16 6.33 -5.39
C ILE A 114 -13.32 6.99 -6.49
N CYS A 115 -13.03 6.26 -7.56
CA CYS A 115 -12.26 6.77 -8.69
C CYS A 115 -12.92 8.00 -9.33
N GLN A 116 -14.23 7.97 -9.50
CA GLN A 116 -14.96 9.10 -10.06
C GLN A 116 -14.85 10.35 -9.19
N ARG A 117 -14.94 10.19 -7.87
CA ARG A 117 -14.75 11.31 -6.94
C ARG A 117 -13.38 11.94 -7.07
N LEU A 118 -12.35 11.12 -7.17
CA LEU A 118 -10.96 11.58 -7.27
C LEU A 118 -10.70 12.30 -8.59
N LEU A 119 -11.31 11.84 -9.68
CA LEU A 119 -11.14 12.45 -10.99
C LEU A 119 -11.87 13.81 -11.09
N ARG A 120 -12.88 14.04 -10.27
CA ARG A 120 -13.61 15.31 -10.25
C ARG A 120 -12.91 16.41 -9.46
N LYS A 121 -11.93 16.05 -8.71
CA LYS A 121 -11.10 16.99 -7.96
C LYS A 121 -9.94 17.48 -8.81
#